data_06442149bd36e2e109730115f09850c3
#
_entry.id   06442149bd36e2e109730115f09850c3
#
_cell.length_a   1.000
_cell.length_b   1.000
_cell.length_c   1.000
_cell.angle_alpha   90.00
_cell.angle_beta   90.00
_cell.angle_gamma   90.00
#
_symmetry.space_group_name_H-M   'P 1'
#
loop_
_entity.id
_entity.type
_entity.pdbx_description
1 polymer ?
#
loop_
_entity_poly.entity_id
_entity_poly.type
_entity_poly.pdbx_seq_one_letter_code
_entity_poly.pdbx_strand_id
1 'polypeptide(L)'
;MANKKVKIKVFEGGRKPQKKNGNWYDCYVRTASVNGVVADGNIVRFSPGDIVVVNLGFAMDIGKGYEGYILPRSSTFKNTGLLLTNSVGLVDDTYCGDKDEWLAMFYATRYGAFKIGDRLVQISIKKSAVVDMEDVDELGNPDRGGYGTTKEKEKPLG
;
A
#
# COMPACT_ATOMS: atom_id res chain seq x y z
N MET A 1 -15.00 -7.53 22.37
CA MET A 1 -13.72 -6.80 22.58
C MET A 1 -13.77 -5.45 21.85
N ALA A 2 -13.27 -4.41 22.49
CA ALA A 2 -13.21 -3.09 21.87
C ALA A 2 -12.17 -3.08 20.73
N ASN A 3 -12.49 -2.41 19.64
CA ASN A 3 -11.54 -2.17 18.55
C ASN A 3 -10.37 -1.29 19.03
N LYS A 4 -9.18 -1.54 18.49
CA LYS A 4 -8.04 -0.63 18.69
C LYS A 4 -8.37 0.75 18.12
N LYS A 5 -8.10 1.78 18.90
CA LYS A 5 -8.19 3.17 18.47
C LYS A 5 -6.83 3.63 17.96
N VAL A 6 -6.80 4.29 16.82
CA VAL A 6 -5.63 4.97 16.27
C VAL A 6 -5.91 6.47 16.19
N LYS A 7 -4.86 7.27 16.36
CA LYS A 7 -4.97 8.73 16.18
C LYS A 7 -4.72 9.06 14.72
N ILE A 8 -5.56 9.87 14.14
CA ILE A 8 -5.43 10.34 12.76
C ILE A 8 -5.51 11.86 12.72
N LYS A 9 -4.60 12.47 11.97
CA LYS A 9 -4.61 13.88 11.63
C LYS A 9 -4.92 14.00 10.15
N VAL A 10 -6.00 14.68 9.81
CA VAL A 10 -6.38 14.95 8.42
C VAL A 10 -5.84 16.31 8.02
N PHE A 11 -5.10 16.36 6.90
CA PHE A 11 -4.55 17.60 6.34
C PHE A 11 -5.65 18.42 5.67
N GLU A 12 -5.42 19.72 5.54
CA GLU A 12 -6.30 20.58 4.76
C GLU A 12 -6.46 20.07 3.34
N GLY A 13 -7.68 20.00 2.85
CA GLY A 13 -8.03 19.41 1.57
C GLY A 13 -8.03 17.88 1.53
N GLY A 14 -7.61 17.24 2.61
CA GLY A 14 -7.64 15.79 2.76
C GLY A 14 -8.98 15.27 3.27
N ARG A 15 -9.11 13.96 3.30
CA ARG A 15 -10.29 13.26 3.81
C ARG A 15 -9.86 12.07 4.67
N LYS A 16 -10.60 11.85 5.73
CA LYS A 16 -10.43 10.66 6.58
C LYS A 16 -10.74 9.40 5.76
N PRO A 17 -9.88 8.35 5.80
CA PRO A 17 -10.17 7.08 5.16
C PRO A 17 -11.50 6.49 5.63
N GLN A 18 -12.22 5.84 4.73
CA GLN A 18 -13.53 5.26 5.02
C GLN A 18 -13.62 3.81 4.59
N LYS A 19 -14.17 2.97 5.46
CA LYS A 19 -14.56 1.61 5.10
C LYS A 19 -15.97 1.62 4.49
N LYS A 20 -16.12 0.90 3.39
CA LYS A 20 -17.43 0.62 2.81
C LYS A 20 -17.87 -0.80 3.14
N ASN A 21 -17.01 -1.76 2.85
CA ASN A 21 -17.24 -3.17 3.09
C ASN A 21 -15.99 -3.79 3.71
N GLY A 22 -16.15 -4.73 4.63
CA GLY A 22 -15.03 -5.39 5.27
C GLY A 22 -14.22 -4.47 6.20
N ASN A 23 -12.93 -4.77 6.38
CA ASN A 23 -12.06 -4.13 7.37
C ASN A 23 -10.97 -3.24 6.77
N TRP A 24 -10.96 -3.07 5.44
CA TRP A 24 -10.04 -2.17 4.76
C TRP A 24 -10.68 -0.80 4.55
N TYR A 25 -9.86 0.24 4.64
CA TYR A 25 -10.28 1.63 4.49
C TYR A 25 -9.85 2.16 3.13
N ASP A 26 -10.78 2.67 2.34
CA ASP A 26 -10.46 3.42 1.12
C ASP A 26 -9.87 4.77 1.47
N CYS A 27 -8.80 5.15 0.76
CA CYS A 27 -8.13 6.44 0.91
C CYS A 27 -8.40 7.31 -0.31
N TYR A 28 -8.49 8.62 -0.07
CA TYR A 28 -8.77 9.63 -1.09
C TYR A 28 -7.49 10.39 -1.45
N VAL A 29 -7.25 10.60 -2.73
CA VAL A 29 -6.11 11.40 -3.19
C VAL A 29 -6.33 12.85 -2.82
N ARG A 30 -5.41 13.43 -2.04
CA ARG A 30 -5.39 14.87 -1.71
C ARG A 30 -4.64 15.68 -2.75
N THR A 31 -3.42 15.28 -3.05
CA THR A 31 -2.54 15.87 -4.07
C THR A 31 -1.81 14.76 -4.81
N ALA A 32 -1.32 15.09 -5.99
CA ALA A 32 -0.52 14.15 -6.78
C ALA A 32 0.59 14.87 -7.53
N SER A 33 1.65 14.13 -7.83
CA SER A 33 2.71 14.57 -8.73
C SER A 33 2.98 13.53 -9.81
N VAL A 34 3.41 13.99 -10.97
CA VAL A 34 3.85 13.13 -12.09
C VAL A 34 5.29 13.49 -12.40
N ASN A 35 6.19 12.52 -12.28
CA ASN A 35 7.64 12.71 -12.43
C ASN A 35 8.18 13.88 -11.60
N GLY A 36 7.69 14.02 -10.36
CA GLY A 36 8.11 15.05 -9.42
C GLY A 36 7.45 16.43 -9.61
N VAL A 37 6.59 16.60 -10.62
CA VAL A 37 5.86 17.85 -10.86
C VAL A 37 4.46 17.73 -10.27
N VAL A 38 4.13 18.64 -9.34
CA VAL A 38 2.80 18.67 -8.71
C VAL A 38 1.75 18.96 -9.77
N ALA A 39 0.71 18.14 -9.81
CA ALA A 39 -0.39 18.33 -10.72
C ALA A 39 -1.16 19.60 -10.39
N ASP A 40 -1.44 20.39 -11.42
CA ASP A 40 -2.28 21.58 -11.35
C ASP A 40 -3.72 21.22 -11.71
N GLY A 41 -4.68 21.70 -10.91
CA GLY A 41 -6.09 21.39 -11.09
C GLY A 41 -6.49 19.99 -10.56
N ASN A 42 -7.70 19.56 -10.93
CA ASN A 42 -8.32 18.37 -10.36
C ASN A 42 -8.06 17.08 -11.15
N ILE A 43 -7.60 17.19 -12.40
CA ILE A 43 -7.36 16.03 -13.26
C ILE A 43 -5.87 15.79 -13.35
N VAL A 44 -5.44 14.58 -12.98
CA VAL A 44 -4.05 14.14 -13.06
C VAL A 44 -3.92 13.22 -14.26
N ARG A 45 -3.16 13.63 -15.26
CA ARG A 45 -2.90 12.87 -16.50
C ARG A 45 -1.48 12.33 -16.48
N PHE A 46 -1.30 11.17 -17.04
CA PHE A 46 0.01 10.52 -17.13
C PHE A 46 0.14 9.69 -18.41
N SER A 47 1.39 9.43 -18.76
CA SER A 47 1.82 8.65 -19.93
C SER A 47 2.49 7.35 -19.48
N PRO A 48 2.60 6.33 -20.35
CA PRO A 48 3.36 5.12 -20.04
C PRO A 48 4.78 5.45 -19.57
N GLY A 49 5.21 4.81 -18.47
CA GLY A 49 6.53 5.03 -17.87
C GLY A 49 6.61 6.14 -16.84
N ASP A 50 5.57 6.94 -16.68
CA ASP A 50 5.55 8.00 -15.67
C ASP A 50 5.48 7.42 -14.25
N ILE A 51 6.12 8.11 -13.33
CA ILE A 51 6.03 7.86 -11.89
C ILE A 51 5.01 8.85 -11.30
N VAL A 52 3.96 8.28 -10.72
CA VAL A 52 2.86 9.06 -10.13
C VAL A 52 2.87 8.86 -8.63
N VAL A 53 3.04 9.92 -7.88
CA VAL A 53 2.95 9.90 -6.41
C VAL A 53 1.66 10.57 -5.98
N VAL A 54 0.89 9.88 -5.15
CA VAL A 54 -0.34 10.41 -4.57
C VAL A 54 -0.21 10.55 -3.07
N ASN A 55 -0.57 11.70 -2.55
CA ASN A 55 -0.65 11.97 -1.13
C ASN A 55 -2.07 11.71 -0.65
N LEU A 56 -2.22 11.01 0.47
CA LEU A 56 -3.50 10.47 0.92
C LEU A 56 -4.24 11.40 1.90
N GLY A 57 -3.61 12.51 2.28
CA GLY A 57 -4.28 13.56 3.05
C GLY A 57 -4.37 13.31 4.55
N PHE A 58 -3.60 12.38 5.10
CA PHE A 58 -3.58 12.13 6.54
C PHE A 58 -2.22 11.63 7.03
N ALA A 59 -1.94 11.88 8.30
CA ALA A 59 -0.91 11.24 9.09
C ALA A 59 -1.58 10.44 10.21
N MET A 60 -0.95 9.37 10.67
CA MET A 60 -1.57 8.47 11.64
C MET A 60 -0.56 7.95 12.64
N ASP A 61 -0.93 7.97 13.91
CA ASP A 61 -0.24 7.23 14.97
C ASP A 61 -0.96 5.91 15.18
N ILE A 62 -0.40 4.86 14.59
CA ILE A 62 -0.99 3.51 14.66
C ILE A 62 -0.64 2.77 15.96
N GLY A 63 0.31 3.33 16.74
CA GLY A 63 0.76 2.76 18.00
C GLY A 63 1.85 1.71 17.85
N LYS A 64 2.70 1.63 18.86
CA LYS A 64 3.84 0.71 18.91
C LYS A 64 3.39 -0.74 18.75
N GLY A 65 4.11 -1.50 17.92
CA GLY A 65 3.86 -2.90 17.65
C GLY A 65 2.77 -3.15 16.59
N TYR A 66 2.41 -2.11 15.85
CA TYR A 66 1.50 -2.21 14.71
C TYR A 66 2.17 -1.73 13.43
N GLU A 67 1.64 -2.14 12.31
CA GLU A 67 2.11 -1.76 10.99
C GLU A 67 0.93 -1.45 10.07
N GLY A 68 1.12 -0.49 9.18
CA GLY A 68 0.15 -0.12 8.17
C GLY A 68 0.47 -0.77 6.83
N TYR A 69 -0.57 -1.21 6.13
CA TYR A 69 -0.49 -1.75 4.78
C TYR A 69 -1.24 -0.84 3.84
N ILE A 70 -0.60 -0.47 2.73
CA ILE A 70 -1.20 0.28 1.63
C ILE A 70 -1.21 -0.64 0.41
N LEU A 71 -2.38 -0.93 -0.10
CA LEU A 71 -2.57 -1.73 -1.31
C LEU A 71 -3.41 -0.98 -2.33
N PRO A 72 -3.24 -1.26 -3.63
CA PRO A 72 -4.18 -0.77 -4.63
C PRO A 72 -5.58 -1.34 -4.35
N ARG A 73 -6.60 -0.61 -4.78
CA ARG A 73 -7.95 -1.19 -4.86
C ARG A 73 -8.04 -2.12 -6.06
N SER A 74 -8.98 -3.06 -6.02
CA SER A 74 -9.18 -4.05 -7.11
C SER A 74 -9.43 -3.42 -8.47
N SER A 75 -10.01 -2.21 -8.52
CA SER A 75 -10.32 -1.48 -9.75
C SER A 75 -9.19 -0.55 -10.22
N THR A 76 -8.15 -0.33 -9.44
CA THR A 76 -7.14 0.70 -9.73
C THR A 76 -6.41 0.44 -11.04
N PHE A 77 -5.87 -0.76 -11.23
CA PHE A 77 -5.18 -1.08 -12.48
C PHE A 77 -6.12 -1.10 -13.68
N LYS A 78 -7.28 -1.70 -13.54
CA LYS A 78 -8.29 -1.75 -14.60
C LYS A 78 -8.66 -0.36 -15.11
N ASN A 79 -8.88 0.58 -14.20
CA ASN A 79 -9.35 1.92 -14.55
C ASN A 79 -8.23 2.87 -14.96
N THR A 80 -7.02 2.67 -14.47
CA THR A 80 -5.93 3.65 -14.63
C THR A 80 -4.67 3.09 -15.27
N GLY A 81 -4.40 1.80 -15.18
CA GLY A 81 -3.13 1.20 -15.59
C GLY A 81 -1.98 1.48 -14.63
N LEU A 82 -2.26 1.97 -13.42
CA LEU A 82 -1.26 2.25 -12.40
C LEU A 82 -0.93 0.99 -11.58
N LEU A 83 0.35 0.70 -11.46
CA LEU A 83 0.89 -0.34 -10.59
C LEU A 83 1.60 0.30 -9.40
N LEU A 84 1.33 -0.19 -8.20
CA LEU A 84 2.04 0.24 -7.00
C LEU A 84 3.49 -0.21 -7.08
N THR A 85 4.46 0.71 -7.00
CA THR A 85 5.87 0.43 -7.29
C THR A 85 6.53 -0.53 -6.31
N ASN A 86 6.08 -0.56 -5.08
CA ASN A 86 6.59 -1.44 -4.03
C ASN A 86 5.66 -2.62 -3.72
N SER A 87 4.71 -2.91 -4.58
CA SER A 87 3.70 -3.98 -4.45
C SER A 87 2.82 -3.85 -3.22
N VAL A 88 3.42 -3.68 -2.05
CA VAL A 88 2.75 -3.40 -0.77
C VAL A 88 3.43 -2.20 -0.13
N GLY A 89 2.70 -1.15 0.13
CA GLY A 89 3.18 -0.04 0.95
C GLY A 89 3.18 -0.45 2.42
N LEU A 90 4.34 -0.42 3.05
CA LEU A 90 4.48 -0.68 4.48
C LEU A 90 4.73 0.62 5.21
N VAL A 91 3.98 0.85 6.27
CA VAL A 91 4.14 1.98 7.17
C VAL A 91 4.37 1.43 8.58
N ASP A 92 5.56 1.66 9.12
CA ASP A 92 5.85 1.25 10.48
C ASP A 92 5.31 2.24 11.52
N ASP A 93 5.37 1.84 12.78
CA ASP A 93 4.81 2.63 13.88
C ASP A 93 5.63 3.89 14.20
N THR A 94 6.82 4.04 13.65
CA THR A 94 7.65 5.26 13.85
C THR A 94 7.30 6.39 12.88
N TYR A 95 6.57 6.10 11.81
CA TYR A 95 6.09 7.09 10.86
C TYR A 95 4.77 7.70 11.35
N CYS A 96 4.84 8.46 12.42
CA CYS A 96 3.68 8.92 13.19
C CYS A 96 3.73 10.41 13.55
N GLY A 97 4.57 11.19 12.89
CA GLY A 97 4.68 12.63 13.09
C GLY A 97 3.56 13.42 12.42
N ASP A 98 3.38 14.66 12.84
CA ASP A 98 2.34 15.56 12.33
C ASP A 98 2.46 15.88 10.83
N LYS A 99 3.66 15.70 10.27
CA LYS A 99 3.94 15.96 8.84
C LYS A 99 4.16 14.67 8.04
N ASP A 100 4.05 13.52 8.69
CA ASP A 100 4.26 12.21 8.08
C ASP A 100 3.01 11.77 7.32
N GLU A 101 2.73 12.46 6.24
CA GLU A 101 1.58 12.16 5.37
C GLU A 101 1.76 10.82 4.68
N TRP A 102 0.75 9.97 4.74
CA TRP A 102 0.74 8.70 4.02
C TRP A 102 0.60 8.96 2.52
N LEU A 103 1.37 8.23 1.74
CA LEU A 103 1.43 8.37 0.29
C LEU A 103 1.57 7.01 -0.39
N ALA A 104 1.30 6.99 -1.70
CA ALA A 104 1.53 5.83 -2.55
C ALA A 104 2.21 6.28 -3.84
N MET A 105 3.16 5.47 -4.31
CA MET A 105 3.89 5.69 -5.56
C MET A 105 3.50 4.64 -6.58
N PHE A 106 3.19 5.07 -7.79
CA PHE A 106 2.76 4.23 -8.89
C PHE A 106 3.66 4.38 -10.11
N TYR A 107 3.74 3.30 -10.86
CA TYR A 107 4.27 3.28 -12.21
C TYR A 107 3.10 3.20 -13.21
N ALA A 108 3.07 4.07 -14.19
CA ALA A 108 2.04 4.10 -15.20
C ALA A 108 2.40 3.14 -16.35
N THR A 109 1.53 2.15 -16.62
CA THR A 109 1.74 1.18 -17.70
C THR A 109 1.14 1.64 -19.02
N ARG A 110 0.27 2.64 -19.01
CA ARG A 110 -0.41 3.20 -20.18
C ARG A 110 -0.84 4.64 -19.92
N TYR A 111 -1.30 5.33 -20.96
CA TYR A 111 -1.97 6.62 -20.81
C TYR A 111 -3.21 6.48 -19.93
N GLY A 112 -3.39 7.40 -19.04
CA GLY A 112 -4.53 7.41 -18.15
C GLY A 112 -4.69 8.72 -17.40
N ALA A 113 -5.71 8.77 -16.58
CA ALA A 113 -5.99 9.91 -15.72
C ALA A 113 -6.81 9.46 -14.51
N PHE A 114 -6.75 10.27 -13.46
CA PHE A 114 -7.66 10.22 -12.32
C PHE A 114 -7.92 11.63 -11.82
N LYS A 115 -8.85 11.75 -10.89
CA LYS A 115 -9.20 13.03 -10.26
C LYS A 115 -8.69 13.10 -8.84
N ILE A 116 -8.31 14.28 -8.38
CA ILE A 116 -8.14 14.56 -6.96
C ILE A 116 -9.45 14.19 -6.24
N GLY A 117 -9.34 13.46 -5.14
CA GLY A 117 -10.48 12.89 -4.44
C GLY A 117 -10.85 11.46 -4.85
N ASP A 118 -10.27 10.93 -5.92
CA ASP A 118 -10.45 9.54 -6.30
C ASP A 118 -9.80 8.59 -5.29
N ARG A 119 -10.30 7.38 -5.23
CA ARG A 119 -9.81 6.32 -4.35
C ARG A 119 -8.98 5.34 -5.16
N LEU A 120 -7.66 5.40 -5.01
CA LEU A 120 -6.72 4.53 -5.72
C LEU A 120 -6.16 3.42 -4.83
N VAL A 121 -6.14 3.65 -3.53
CA VAL A 121 -5.57 2.71 -2.56
C VAL A 121 -6.51 2.49 -1.39
N GLN A 122 -6.25 1.40 -0.71
CA GLN A 122 -6.89 1.01 0.54
C GLN A 122 -5.83 0.67 1.58
N ILE A 123 -6.17 0.83 2.84
CA ILE A 123 -5.27 0.59 3.96
C ILE A 123 -5.85 -0.36 4.98
N SER A 124 -4.97 -1.07 5.68
CA SER A 124 -5.29 -1.85 6.85
C SER A 124 -4.18 -1.69 7.88
N ILE A 125 -4.51 -1.75 9.15
CA ILE A 125 -3.57 -1.74 10.27
C ILE A 125 -3.56 -3.13 10.89
N LYS A 126 -2.37 -3.69 11.04
CA LYS A 126 -2.18 -5.05 11.55
C LYS A 126 -1.16 -5.04 12.69
N LYS A 127 -1.29 -6.00 13.58
CA LYS A 127 -0.30 -6.21 14.62
C LYS A 127 0.98 -6.76 14.00
N SER A 128 2.14 -6.17 14.35
CA SER A 128 3.45 -6.65 13.92
C SER A 128 3.87 -7.86 14.75
N ALA A 129 4.50 -8.83 14.11
CA ALA A 129 5.25 -9.85 14.81
C ALA A 129 6.63 -9.27 15.16
N VAL A 130 6.85 -8.97 16.43
CA VAL A 130 8.17 -8.54 16.91
C VAL A 130 9.02 -9.79 17.16
N VAL A 131 10.15 -9.87 16.48
CA VAL A 131 11.08 -11.00 16.57
C VAL A 131 12.49 -10.52 16.83
N ASP A 132 13.24 -11.26 17.64
CA ASP A 132 14.68 -11.14 17.75
C ASP A 132 15.33 -12.23 16.92
N MET A 133 16.38 -11.90 16.18
CA MET A 133 17.12 -12.85 15.36
C MET A 133 18.31 -13.39 16.16
N GLU A 134 18.39 -14.69 16.29
CA GLU A 134 19.49 -15.40 16.92
C GLU A 134 20.36 -16.03 15.84
N ASP A 135 21.66 -15.71 15.83
CA ASP A 135 22.62 -16.33 14.93
C ASP A 135 22.90 -17.77 15.36
N VAL A 136 22.70 -18.70 14.44
CA VAL A 136 22.98 -20.11 14.65
C VAL A 136 23.76 -20.66 13.45
N ASP A 137 24.62 -21.65 13.69
CA ASP A 137 25.36 -22.30 12.59
C ASP A 137 24.47 -23.24 11.78
N GLU A 138 23.45 -23.85 12.40
CA GLU A 138 22.52 -24.76 11.74
C GLU A 138 21.09 -24.53 12.26
N LEU A 139 20.12 -24.60 11.35
CA LEU A 139 18.69 -24.53 11.72
C LEU A 139 18.14 -25.86 12.25
N GLY A 140 18.82 -26.99 11.96
CA GLY A 140 18.44 -28.30 12.45
C GLY A 140 17.20 -28.94 11.81
N ASN A 141 16.71 -28.37 10.71
CA ASN A 141 15.55 -28.90 9.99
C ASN A 141 15.96 -29.49 8.63
N PRO A 142 15.21 -30.46 8.09
CA PRO A 142 15.44 -30.96 6.74
C PRO A 142 15.22 -29.87 5.69
N ASP A 143 16.04 -29.87 4.66
CA ASP A 143 15.84 -29.00 3.51
C ASP A 143 14.57 -29.39 2.74
N ARG A 144 13.74 -28.41 2.42
CA ARG A 144 12.55 -28.63 1.61
C ARG A 144 12.88 -28.68 0.10
N GLY A 145 13.99 -28.13 -0.30
CA GLY A 145 14.39 -27.92 -1.68
C GLY A 145 14.06 -26.51 -2.18
N GLY A 146 14.50 -26.17 -3.38
CA GLY A 146 14.34 -24.85 -3.97
C GLY A 146 12.97 -24.61 -4.62
N TYR A 147 12.85 -23.48 -5.28
CA TYR A 147 11.65 -23.13 -6.04
C TYR A 147 11.37 -24.16 -7.14
N GLY A 148 10.10 -24.57 -7.28
CA GLY A 148 9.67 -25.51 -8.32
C GLY A 148 9.92 -26.98 -7.99
N THR A 149 10.27 -27.32 -6.74
CA THR A 149 10.46 -28.72 -6.31
C THR A 149 9.16 -29.45 -5.97
N THR A 150 8.04 -28.76 -5.87
CA THR A 150 6.70 -29.37 -5.84
C THR A 150 6.32 -29.86 -7.25
N LYS A 151 7.02 -30.88 -7.75
CA LYS A 151 6.53 -31.60 -8.92
C LYS A 151 5.39 -32.49 -8.44
N GLU A 152 4.16 -32.18 -8.85
CA GLU A 152 3.15 -33.23 -8.94
C GLU A 152 3.72 -34.32 -9.82
N LYS A 153 3.77 -35.55 -9.32
CA LYS A 153 4.06 -36.69 -10.17
C LYS A 153 2.97 -36.71 -11.22
N GLU A 154 3.30 -36.35 -12.47
CA GLU A 154 2.43 -36.57 -13.59
C GLU A 154 2.04 -38.04 -13.54
N LYS A 155 0.74 -38.33 -13.37
CA LYS A 155 0.23 -39.67 -13.58
C LYS A 155 0.52 -40.03 -15.03
N PRO A 156 1.16 -41.17 -15.32
CA PRO A 156 1.32 -41.58 -16.70
C PRO A 156 -0.06 -41.63 -17.35
N LEU A 157 -0.19 -40.93 -18.47
CA LEU A 157 -1.36 -41.05 -19.36
C LEU A 157 -1.43 -42.51 -19.78
N GLY A 158 -2.39 -43.23 -19.20
CA GLY A 158 -2.72 -44.60 -19.61
C GLY A 158 -3.41 -44.61 -20.95
#